data_e55e62bd54da4e0d1a4f7f9a10767410
#
_entry.id   e55e62bd54da4e0d1a4f7f9a10767410
#
_cell.length_a   1.000
_cell.length_b   1.000
_cell.length_c   1.000
_cell.angle_alpha   90.00
_cell.angle_beta   90.00
_cell.angle_gamma   90.00
#
_symmetry.space_group_name_H-M   'P 1'
#
loop_
_entity.id
_entity.type
_entity.pdbx_description
1 polymer ?
#
loop_
_entity_poly.entity_id
_entity_poly.type
_entity_poly.pdbx_seq_one_letter_code
_entity_poly.pdbx_strand_id
1 'polypeptide(L)'
;MSYTEDEKLEISKKRAYKIVKSNDIVQKARYDLNLRELKVMSYIFSMVKPTDKLNQWYEFTIIDYCKVCGIDYKSGQNYLAVKVALQTLRNKSFWAKLNNSNKETTIGWLAKVETSPYSGKIAVKLDEDMQKYVIGTFDSYTQYELLSTLPMQSQYSFRIYELLKSYAYQKKHRFVIDELKGQLAAEHYKNFKDFRRFVLEIATRE
;
A
#
# COMPACT_ATOMS: atom_id res chain seq x y z
N MET A 1 -18.29 8.42 16.22
CA MET A 1 -18.65 9.41 15.19
C MET A 1 -19.95 8.97 14.54
N SER A 2 -20.97 9.84 14.51
CA SER A 2 -22.17 9.56 13.72
C SER A 2 -21.99 10.21 12.35
N TYR A 3 -21.95 9.40 11.30
CA TYR A 3 -21.97 9.83 9.91
C TYR A 3 -23.41 9.89 9.41
N THR A 4 -23.70 10.81 8.49
CA THR A 4 -24.97 10.81 7.75
C THR A 4 -25.06 9.55 6.88
N GLU A 5 -26.27 9.19 6.42
CA GLU A 5 -26.45 8.02 5.55
C GLU A 5 -25.70 8.18 4.21
N ASP A 6 -25.70 9.38 3.65
CA ASP A 6 -24.95 9.67 2.42
C ASP A 6 -23.44 9.54 2.63
N GLU A 7 -22.91 10.02 3.76
CA GLU A 7 -21.49 9.83 4.10
C GLU A 7 -21.13 8.35 4.27
N LYS A 8 -22.00 7.57 4.94
CA LYS A 8 -21.80 6.11 5.09
C LYS A 8 -21.78 5.40 3.74
N LEU A 9 -22.69 5.78 2.84
CA LEU A 9 -22.75 5.22 1.50
C LEU A 9 -21.49 5.56 0.69
N GLU A 10 -21.01 6.79 0.74
CA GLU A 10 -19.79 7.22 0.05
C GLU A 10 -18.55 6.51 0.61
N ILE A 11 -18.41 6.41 1.93
CA ILE A 11 -17.35 5.66 2.59
C ILE A 11 -17.36 4.21 2.14
N SER A 12 -18.54 3.56 2.10
CA SER A 12 -18.70 2.17 1.66
C SER A 12 -18.26 1.99 0.21
N LYS A 13 -18.66 2.90 -0.69
CA LYS A 13 -18.22 2.89 -2.09
C LYS A 13 -16.69 3.00 -2.22
N LYS A 14 -16.07 3.94 -1.51
CA LYS A 14 -14.60 4.12 -1.54
C LYS A 14 -13.84 2.91 -0.98
N ARG A 15 -14.38 2.25 0.05
CA ARG A 15 -13.80 1.03 0.61
C ARG A 15 -13.86 -0.17 -0.34
N ALA A 16 -14.85 -0.20 -1.23
CA ALA A 16 -14.98 -1.22 -2.27
C ALA A 16 -14.11 -0.94 -3.52
N TYR A 17 -13.41 0.21 -3.56
CA TYR A 17 -12.48 0.48 -4.66
C TYR A 17 -11.38 -0.57 -4.71
N LYS A 18 -11.11 -1.04 -5.91
CA LYS A 18 -10.12 -2.07 -6.14
C LYS A 18 -8.74 -1.47 -6.29
N ILE A 19 -7.80 -2.06 -5.59
CA ILE A 19 -6.37 -1.83 -5.77
C ILE A 19 -5.88 -2.87 -6.75
N VAL A 20 -5.20 -2.43 -7.81
CA VAL A 20 -4.58 -3.30 -8.80
C VAL A 20 -3.09 -3.00 -8.83
N LYS A 21 -2.28 -4.04 -8.71
CA LYS A 21 -0.81 -3.95 -8.78
C LYS A 21 -0.27 -5.07 -9.63
N SER A 22 0.72 -4.78 -10.46
CA SER A 22 1.50 -5.83 -11.11
C SER A 22 2.09 -6.82 -10.08
N ASN A 23 2.10 -8.10 -10.40
CA ASN A 23 2.72 -9.11 -9.54
C ASN A 23 4.24 -8.89 -9.40
N ASP A 24 4.87 -8.18 -10.29
CA ASP A 24 6.28 -7.82 -10.16
C ASP A 24 6.54 -6.98 -8.89
N ILE A 25 5.69 -5.99 -8.59
CA ILE A 25 5.86 -5.22 -7.34
C ILE A 25 5.38 -6.00 -6.12
N VAL A 26 4.34 -6.82 -6.23
CA VAL A 26 3.82 -7.58 -5.08
C VAL A 26 4.79 -8.69 -4.66
N GLN A 27 5.32 -9.44 -5.61
CA GLN A 27 6.10 -10.66 -5.37
C GLN A 27 7.61 -10.42 -5.31
N LYS A 28 8.13 -9.46 -6.10
CA LYS A 28 9.57 -9.28 -6.30
C LYS A 28 10.15 -8.07 -5.58
N ALA A 29 9.35 -7.03 -5.33
CA ALA A 29 9.86 -5.83 -4.68
C ALA A 29 10.11 -6.07 -3.18
N ARG A 30 11.26 -5.56 -2.71
CA ARG A 30 11.69 -5.61 -1.31
C ARG A 30 11.68 -4.19 -0.76
N TYR A 31 10.72 -3.88 0.09
CA TYR A 31 10.57 -2.55 0.66
C TYR A 31 10.10 -2.60 2.11
N ASP A 32 10.58 -1.63 2.87
CA ASP A 32 10.19 -1.41 4.25
C ASP A 32 9.26 -0.20 4.36
N LEU A 33 7.98 -0.47 4.36
CA LEU A 33 6.94 0.49 4.68
C LEU A 33 6.26 0.08 5.97
N ASN A 34 6.12 1.01 6.90
CA ASN A 34 5.31 0.78 8.08
C ASN A 34 3.82 0.71 7.73
N LEU A 35 3.00 0.22 8.65
CA LEU A 35 1.57 0.01 8.43
C LEU A 35 0.84 1.28 7.96
N ARG A 36 1.19 2.45 8.50
CA ARG A 36 0.56 3.71 8.11
C ARG A 36 0.92 4.10 6.68
N GLU A 37 2.18 3.95 6.30
CA GLU A 37 2.66 4.18 4.94
C GLU A 37 1.96 3.24 3.95
N LEU A 38 1.82 1.95 4.31
CA LEU A 38 1.08 0.97 3.50
C LEU A 38 -0.39 1.37 3.31
N LYS A 39 -1.08 1.78 4.38
CA LYS A 39 -2.49 2.23 4.31
C LYS A 39 -2.65 3.50 3.47
N VAL A 40 -1.75 4.48 3.61
CA VAL A 40 -1.75 5.70 2.78
C VAL A 40 -1.54 5.36 1.31
N MET A 41 -0.54 4.52 0.99
CA MET A 41 -0.31 4.10 -0.40
C MET A 41 -1.47 3.30 -0.97
N SER A 42 -2.07 2.42 -0.20
CA SER A 42 -3.24 1.66 -0.66
C SER A 42 -4.44 2.55 -0.94
N TYR A 43 -4.65 3.57 -0.11
CA TYR A 43 -5.68 4.57 -0.39
C TYR A 43 -5.40 5.33 -1.70
N ILE A 44 -4.15 5.74 -1.94
CA ILE A 44 -3.75 6.38 -3.20
C ILE A 44 -3.96 5.42 -4.37
N PHE A 45 -3.50 4.17 -4.28
CA PHE A 45 -3.68 3.18 -5.33
C PHE A 45 -5.14 2.83 -5.61
N SER A 46 -6.03 2.95 -4.62
CA SER A 46 -7.47 2.74 -4.82
C SER A 46 -8.13 3.81 -5.71
N MET A 47 -7.46 4.95 -5.91
CA MET A 47 -7.90 6.01 -6.83
C MET A 47 -7.36 5.83 -8.24
N VAL A 48 -6.34 5.00 -8.44
CA VAL A 48 -5.70 4.76 -9.73
C VAL A 48 -6.59 3.88 -10.59
N LYS A 49 -6.78 4.27 -11.85
CA LYS A 49 -7.53 3.51 -12.86
C LYS A 49 -6.59 3.01 -13.95
N PRO A 50 -6.87 1.86 -14.57
CA PRO A 50 -6.05 1.36 -15.69
C PRO A 50 -5.96 2.33 -16.89
N THR A 51 -6.95 3.20 -17.05
CA THR A 51 -7.05 4.18 -18.13
C THR A 51 -6.45 5.55 -17.78
N ASP A 52 -5.87 5.68 -16.58
CA ASP A 52 -5.30 6.95 -16.15
C ASP A 52 -4.12 7.36 -17.03
N LYS A 53 -3.95 8.66 -17.19
CA LYS A 53 -2.78 9.20 -17.89
C LYS A 53 -1.56 9.15 -16.99
N LEU A 54 -0.40 8.89 -17.58
CA LEU A 54 0.86 9.03 -16.86
C LEU A 54 1.03 10.46 -16.35
N ASN A 55 1.70 10.60 -15.21
CA ASN A 55 1.99 11.89 -14.59
C ASN A 55 0.78 12.71 -14.12
N GLN A 56 -0.42 12.10 -13.98
CA GLN A 56 -1.55 12.81 -13.41
C GLN A 56 -1.44 12.98 -11.90
N TRP A 57 -2.20 13.93 -11.37
CA TRP A 57 -2.35 14.16 -9.96
C TRP A 57 -3.54 13.37 -9.39
N TYR A 58 -3.36 12.81 -8.20
CA TYR A 58 -4.43 12.22 -7.40
C TYR A 58 -4.71 13.13 -6.21
N GLU A 59 -5.93 13.60 -6.11
CA GLU A 59 -6.34 14.57 -5.10
C GLU A 59 -7.31 13.95 -4.09
N PHE A 60 -7.14 14.28 -2.83
CA PHE A 60 -8.03 13.88 -1.75
C PHE A 60 -7.90 14.84 -0.56
N THR A 61 -8.78 14.71 0.42
CA THR A 61 -8.63 15.44 1.69
C THR A 61 -8.20 14.48 2.80
N ILE A 62 -7.49 14.99 3.79
CA ILE A 62 -7.14 14.18 4.98
C ILE A 62 -8.42 13.68 5.67
N ILE A 63 -9.47 14.49 5.68
CA ILE A 63 -10.76 14.10 6.26
C ILE A 63 -11.32 12.87 5.53
N ASP A 64 -11.33 12.87 4.20
CA ASP A 64 -11.82 11.73 3.42
C ASP A 64 -10.98 10.46 3.68
N TYR A 65 -9.66 10.61 3.66
CA TYR A 65 -8.76 9.50 4.01
C TYR A 65 -9.08 8.93 5.40
N CYS A 66 -9.19 9.80 6.41
CA CYS A 66 -9.49 9.38 7.77
C CYS A 66 -10.86 8.70 7.88
N LYS A 67 -11.90 9.25 7.25
CA LYS A 67 -13.25 8.64 7.22
C LYS A 67 -13.23 7.25 6.60
N VAL A 68 -12.60 7.10 5.44
CA VAL A 68 -12.49 5.81 4.73
C VAL A 68 -11.69 4.80 5.55
N CYS A 69 -10.59 5.22 6.16
CA CYS A 69 -9.72 4.35 6.96
C CYS A 69 -10.22 4.13 8.41
N GLY A 70 -11.32 4.76 8.82
CA GLY A 70 -11.84 4.64 10.18
C GLY A 70 -10.97 5.30 11.24
N ILE A 71 -10.25 6.37 10.87
CA ILE A 71 -9.34 7.12 11.73
C ILE A 71 -10.05 8.39 12.23
N ASP A 72 -9.83 8.77 13.49
CA ASP A 72 -10.37 10.03 14.01
C ASP A 72 -9.71 11.24 13.35
N TYR A 73 -10.46 11.93 12.50
CA TYR A 73 -9.99 13.12 11.78
C TYR A 73 -9.99 14.40 12.62
N LYS A 74 -10.64 14.41 13.79
CA LYS A 74 -10.64 15.57 14.69
C LYS A 74 -9.32 15.72 15.45
N SER A 75 -8.53 14.66 15.51
CA SER A 75 -7.21 14.70 16.14
C SER A 75 -6.18 15.35 15.21
N GLY A 76 -5.62 16.47 15.64
CA GLY A 76 -4.49 17.11 14.94
C GLY A 76 -3.27 16.19 14.79
N GLN A 77 -3.09 15.23 15.69
CA GLN A 77 -2.02 14.22 15.61
C GLN A 77 -2.20 13.31 14.39
N ASN A 78 -3.44 12.93 14.06
CA ASN A 78 -3.69 12.10 12.88
C ASN A 78 -3.43 12.87 11.58
N TYR A 79 -3.75 14.17 11.55
CA TYR A 79 -3.37 15.04 10.43
C TYR A 79 -1.86 15.05 10.20
N LEU A 80 -1.10 15.34 11.25
CA LEU A 80 0.37 15.35 11.18
C LEU A 80 0.93 13.98 10.79
N ALA A 81 0.37 12.91 11.32
CA ALA A 81 0.81 11.55 11.04
C ALA A 81 0.63 11.14 9.56
N VAL A 82 -0.48 11.57 8.92
CA VAL A 82 -0.68 11.36 7.47
C VAL A 82 0.32 12.18 6.67
N LYS A 83 0.55 13.44 7.05
CA LYS A 83 1.53 14.31 6.38
C LYS A 83 2.95 13.74 6.47
N VAL A 84 3.35 13.26 7.64
CA VAL A 84 4.64 12.59 7.84
C VAL A 84 4.75 11.33 6.98
N ALA A 85 3.70 10.50 6.92
CA ALA A 85 3.70 9.31 6.07
C ALA A 85 3.88 9.66 4.59
N LEU A 86 3.20 10.69 4.09
CA LEU A 86 3.36 11.17 2.71
C LEU A 86 4.78 11.69 2.43
N GLN A 87 5.38 12.44 3.37
CA GLN A 87 6.76 12.90 3.26
C GLN A 87 7.74 11.73 3.24
N THR A 88 7.52 10.74 4.09
CA THR A 88 8.35 9.53 4.12
C THR A 88 8.23 8.75 2.82
N LEU A 89 7.02 8.56 2.29
CA LEU A 89 6.79 7.91 1.00
C LEU A 89 7.46 8.66 -0.17
N ARG A 90 7.50 10.00 -0.12
CA ARG A 90 8.23 10.79 -1.11
C ARG A 90 9.75 10.54 -1.05
N ASN A 91 10.28 10.28 0.13
CA ASN A 91 11.72 10.12 0.37
C ASN A 91 12.19 8.66 0.31
N LYS A 92 11.27 7.69 0.43
CA LYS A 92 11.60 6.26 0.34
C LYS A 92 11.59 5.77 -1.10
N SER A 93 12.52 4.88 -1.38
CA SER A 93 12.58 4.09 -2.61
C SER A 93 12.91 2.64 -2.27
N PHE A 94 12.80 1.75 -3.23
CA PHE A 94 13.20 0.36 -3.12
C PHE A 94 13.91 -0.10 -4.39
N TRP A 95 14.71 -1.15 -4.26
CA TRP A 95 15.37 -1.78 -5.39
C TRP A 95 14.41 -2.72 -6.12
N ALA A 96 14.35 -2.60 -7.42
CA ALA A 96 13.60 -3.48 -8.30
C ALA A 96 14.51 -4.00 -9.42
N LYS A 97 14.37 -5.28 -9.75
CA LYS A 97 15.05 -5.85 -10.91
C LYS A 97 14.36 -5.42 -12.19
N LEU A 98 15.13 -4.98 -13.16
CA LEU A 98 14.63 -4.71 -14.51
C LEU A 98 14.35 -6.02 -15.23
N ASN A 99 13.18 -6.12 -15.86
CA ASN A 99 12.82 -7.30 -16.64
C ASN A 99 13.87 -7.58 -17.71
N ASN A 100 14.24 -8.86 -17.83
CA ASN A 100 15.22 -9.38 -18.81
C ASN A 100 16.66 -8.83 -18.68
N SER A 101 17.05 -8.30 -17.53
CA SER A 101 18.42 -7.87 -17.28
C SER A 101 18.88 -8.20 -15.86
N ASN A 102 20.20 -8.30 -15.67
CA ASN A 102 20.80 -8.38 -14.34
C ASN A 102 20.92 -6.99 -13.65
N LYS A 103 20.31 -5.97 -14.24
CA LYS A 103 20.36 -4.60 -13.70
C LYS A 103 19.24 -4.41 -12.69
N GLU A 104 19.53 -3.63 -11.66
CA GLU A 104 18.57 -3.16 -10.67
C GLU A 104 18.45 -1.65 -10.79
N THR A 105 17.26 -1.15 -10.50
CA THR A 105 16.95 0.29 -10.42
C THR A 105 16.27 0.61 -9.11
N THR A 106 16.34 1.85 -8.68
CA THR A 106 15.56 2.33 -7.54
C THR A 106 14.24 2.91 -8.04
N ILE A 107 13.15 2.55 -7.36
CA ILE A 107 11.81 3.06 -7.66
C ILE A 107 11.30 3.82 -6.44
N GLY A 108 10.92 5.09 -6.64
CA GLY A 108 10.26 5.89 -5.63
C GLY A 108 8.77 5.56 -5.53
N TRP A 109 8.14 5.91 -4.41
CA TRP A 109 6.68 5.76 -4.25
C TRP A 109 5.94 6.96 -4.83
N LEU A 110 6.37 8.16 -4.46
CA LEU A 110 5.76 9.42 -4.85
C LEU A 110 6.81 10.36 -5.45
N ALA A 111 6.53 10.89 -6.64
CA ALA A 111 7.36 11.93 -7.26
C ALA A 111 7.17 13.29 -6.57
N LYS A 112 5.91 13.61 -6.20
CA LYS A 112 5.59 14.90 -5.60
C LYS A 112 4.40 14.79 -4.65
N VAL A 113 4.42 15.60 -3.61
CA VAL A 113 3.32 15.78 -2.65
C VAL A 113 3.10 17.27 -2.46
N GLU A 114 1.88 17.73 -2.63
CA GLU A 114 1.44 19.08 -2.32
C GLU A 114 0.34 19.04 -1.26
N THR A 115 0.40 19.96 -0.32
CA THR A 115 -0.61 20.07 0.74
C THR A 115 -1.09 21.51 0.85
N SER A 116 -2.39 21.68 0.98
CA SER A 116 -3.01 22.98 1.26
C SER A 116 -3.43 23.02 2.74
N PRO A 117 -2.69 23.73 3.61
CA PRO A 117 -2.91 23.68 5.06
C PRO A 117 -4.31 24.08 5.48
N TYR A 118 -4.88 25.08 4.82
CA TYR A 118 -6.20 25.63 5.18
C TYR A 118 -7.39 24.77 4.75
N SER A 119 -7.26 24.01 3.67
CA SER A 119 -8.34 23.19 3.12
C SER A 119 -8.18 21.70 3.45
N GLY A 120 -7.04 21.29 4.00
CA GLY A 120 -6.71 19.88 4.22
C GLY A 120 -6.59 19.07 2.93
N LYS A 121 -6.53 19.73 1.77
CA LYS A 121 -6.35 19.08 0.47
C LYS A 121 -4.93 18.60 0.31
N ILE A 122 -4.81 17.42 -0.27
CA ILE A 122 -3.55 16.77 -0.64
C ILE A 122 -3.63 16.44 -2.12
N ALA A 123 -2.57 16.74 -2.84
CA ALA A 123 -2.36 16.28 -4.20
C ALA A 123 -1.04 15.50 -4.25
N VAL A 124 -1.07 14.33 -4.85
CA VAL A 124 0.11 13.47 -4.99
C VAL A 124 0.33 13.08 -6.45
N LYS A 125 1.58 12.93 -6.81
CA LYS A 125 2.02 12.34 -8.07
C LYS A 125 2.79 11.07 -7.76
N LEU A 126 2.45 9.97 -8.43
CA LEU A 126 3.23 8.74 -8.34
C LEU A 126 4.58 8.93 -9.03
N ASP A 127 5.61 8.25 -8.54
CA ASP A 127 6.88 8.14 -9.23
C ASP A 127 6.67 7.54 -10.65
N GLU A 128 7.43 7.99 -11.64
CA GLU A 128 7.25 7.58 -13.04
C GLU A 128 7.44 6.07 -13.23
N ASP A 129 8.40 5.50 -12.54
CA ASP A 129 8.63 4.06 -12.60
C ASP A 129 7.58 3.28 -11.82
N MET A 130 7.04 3.83 -10.71
CA MET A 130 5.93 3.24 -9.97
C MET A 130 4.66 3.14 -10.82
N GLN A 131 4.39 4.12 -11.66
CA GLN A 131 3.21 4.14 -12.52
C GLN A 131 3.10 2.89 -13.40
N LYS A 132 4.23 2.36 -13.86
CA LYS A 132 4.31 1.15 -14.70
C LYS A 132 3.78 -0.12 -14.00
N TYR A 133 3.66 -0.10 -12.67
CA TYR A 133 3.18 -1.24 -11.87
C TYR A 133 1.73 -1.10 -11.40
N VAL A 134 1.11 0.05 -11.62
CA VAL A 134 -0.25 0.32 -11.12
C VAL A 134 -1.20 0.93 -12.16
N ILE A 135 -0.68 1.45 -13.29
CA ILE A 135 -1.47 2.00 -14.40
C ILE A 135 -1.32 1.09 -15.62
N GLY A 136 -2.44 0.80 -16.29
CA GLY A 136 -2.47 0.00 -17.51
C GLY A 136 -2.93 -1.45 -17.25
N THR A 137 -2.58 -2.31 -18.19
CA THR A 137 -2.88 -3.75 -18.14
C THR A 137 -1.61 -4.55 -17.91
N PHE A 138 -1.72 -5.60 -17.13
CA PHE A 138 -0.60 -6.46 -16.74
C PHE A 138 -0.89 -7.91 -17.11
N ASP A 139 0.12 -8.64 -17.56
CA ASP A 139 0.02 -10.09 -17.82
C ASP A 139 -0.32 -10.86 -16.54
N SER A 140 0.19 -10.38 -15.41
CA SER A 140 -0.12 -10.92 -14.09
C SER A 140 -0.25 -9.79 -13.07
N TYR A 141 -1.33 -9.82 -12.31
CA TYR A 141 -1.63 -8.77 -11.32
C TYR A 141 -2.33 -9.33 -10.08
N THR A 142 -2.22 -8.57 -9.02
CA THR A 142 -2.96 -8.78 -7.77
C THR A 142 -4.03 -7.71 -7.64
N GLN A 143 -5.27 -8.14 -7.40
CA GLN A 143 -6.40 -7.25 -7.20
C GLN A 143 -7.12 -7.59 -5.90
N TYR A 144 -7.44 -6.57 -5.13
CA TYR A 144 -8.22 -6.68 -3.89
C TYR A 144 -8.92 -5.36 -3.58
N GLU A 145 -9.94 -5.41 -2.72
CA GLU A 145 -10.64 -4.20 -2.27
C GLU A 145 -9.85 -3.50 -1.16
N LEU A 146 -9.89 -2.17 -1.15
CA LEU A 146 -9.24 -1.37 -0.11
C LEU A 146 -9.67 -1.83 1.29
N LEU A 147 -10.97 -2.15 1.48
CA LEU A 147 -11.52 -2.64 2.73
C LEU A 147 -10.76 -3.86 3.30
N SER A 148 -10.25 -4.72 2.43
CA SER A 148 -9.57 -5.96 2.85
C SER A 148 -8.32 -5.71 3.70
N THR A 149 -7.69 -4.55 3.57
CA THR A 149 -6.44 -4.22 4.26
C THR A 149 -6.60 -3.18 5.38
N LEU A 150 -7.71 -2.46 5.41
CA LEU A 150 -7.95 -1.41 6.43
C LEU A 150 -7.96 -1.92 7.87
N PRO A 151 -8.56 -3.10 8.20
CA PRO A 151 -8.57 -3.62 9.57
C PRO A 151 -7.21 -4.06 10.10
N MET A 152 -6.27 -4.37 9.22
CA MET A 152 -4.97 -4.93 9.61
C MET A 152 -4.19 -3.98 10.53
N GLN A 153 -3.56 -4.54 11.56
CA GLN A 153 -2.79 -3.81 12.57
C GLN A 153 -1.28 -4.03 12.43
N SER A 154 -0.86 -4.98 11.58
CA SER A 154 0.54 -5.28 11.32
C SER A 154 0.92 -5.01 9.86
N GLN A 155 2.09 -4.40 9.63
CA GLN A 155 2.67 -4.27 8.30
C GLN A 155 2.94 -5.65 7.67
N TYR A 156 3.27 -6.64 8.49
CA TYR A 156 3.53 -7.99 8.02
C TYR A 156 2.25 -8.69 7.57
N SER A 157 1.16 -8.55 8.32
CA SER A 157 -0.16 -9.06 7.93
C SER A 157 -0.59 -8.48 6.59
N PHE A 158 -0.42 -7.16 6.43
CA PHE A 158 -0.73 -6.46 5.20
C PHE A 158 0.07 -7.05 4.01
N ARG A 159 1.39 -7.18 4.15
CA ARG A 159 2.26 -7.71 3.11
C ARG A 159 2.02 -9.19 2.82
N ILE A 160 1.80 -10.00 3.84
CA ILE A 160 1.46 -11.43 3.69
C ILE A 160 0.14 -11.59 2.96
N TYR A 161 -0.87 -10.78 3.29
CA TYR A 161 -2.15 -10.79 2.57
C TYR A 161 -1.95 -10.52 1.06
N GLU A 162 -1.18 -9.49 0.69
CA GLU A 162 -0.89 -9.19 -0.71
C GLU A 162 -0.17 -10.35 -1.41
N LEU A 163 0.83 -10.94 -0.75
CA LEU A 163 1.56 -12.10 -1.28
C LEU A 163 0.63 -13.29 -1.48
N LEU A 164 -0.17 -13.66 -0.48
CA LEU A 164 -1.13 -14.76 -0.58
C LEU A 164 -2.16 -14.50 -1.69
N LYS A 165 -2.65 -13.25 -1.79
CA LYS A 165 -3.58 -12.85 -2.83
C LYS A 165 -2.99 -12.99 -4.23
N SER A 166 -1.69 -12.69 -4.39
CA SER A 166 -1.00 -12.82 -5.68
C SER A 166 -0.83 -14.27 -6.14
N TYR A 167 -0.86 -15.22 -5.22
CA TYR A 167 -0.79 -16.65 -5.50
C TYR A 167 -2.15 -17.36 -5.35
N ALA A 168 -3.27 -16.63 -5.21
CA ALA A 168 -4.58 -17.22 -4.96
C ALA A 168 -5.10 -18.15 -6.08
N TYR A 169 -4.52 -18.08 -7.28
CA TYR A 169 -4.80 -18.98 -8.39
C TYR A 169 -4.19 -20.39 -8.18
N GLN A 170 -3.25 -20.55 -7.26
CA GLN A 170 -2.63 -21.82 -6.91
C GLN A 170 -3.36 -22.47 -5.74
N LYS A 171 -3.59 -23.77 -5.80
CA LYS A 171 -4.17 -24.53 -4.67
C LYS A 171 -3.27 -24.56 -3.44
N LYS A 172 -1.95 -24.56 -3.65
CA LYS A 172 -0.90 -24.52 -2.63
C LYS A 172 0.26 -23.71 -3.13
N HIS A 173 0.81 -22.87 -2.29
CA HIS A 173 2.06 -22.16 -2.54
C HIS A 173 3.01 -22.38 -1.36
N ARG A 174 4.30 -22.54 -1.63
CA ARG A 174 5.35 -22.71 -0.63
C ARG A 174 6.30 -21.52 -0.71
N PHE A 175 6.52 -20.89 0.42
CA PHE A 175 7.52 -19.83 0.53
C PHE A 175 8.82 -20.39 1.08
N VAL A 176 9.94 -20.01 0.48
CA VAL A 176 11.26 -20.16 1.08
C VAL A 176 11.39 -19.10 2.17
N ILE A 177 11.72 -19.49 3.40
CA ILE A 177 11.66 -18.60 4.57
C ILE A 177 12.55 -17.36 4.40
N ASP A 178 13.77 -17.52 3.89
CA ASP A 178 14.68 -16.39 3.74
C ASP A 178 14.22 -15.42 2.64
N GLU A 179 13.63 -15.93 1.56
CA GLU A 179 13.01 -15.09 0.54
C GLU A 179 11.79 -14.34 1.10
N LEU A 180 10.94 -15.02 1.88
CA LEU A 180 9.79 -14.40 2.52
C LEU A 180 10.22 -13.30 3.50
N LYS A 181 11.25 -13.54 4.32
CA LYS A 181 11.82 -12.50 5.18
C LYS A 181 12.27 -11.29 4.37
N GLY A 182 12.95 -11.48 3.23
CA GLY A 182 13.35 -10.40 2.35
C GLY A 182 12.18 -9.63 1.75
N GLN A 183 11.13 -10.33 1.30
CA GLN A 183 9.92 -9.70 0.76
C GLN A 183 9.15 -8.88 1.82
N LEU A 184 9.28 -9.25 3.09
CA LEU A 184 8.63 -8.60 4.23
C LEU A 184 9.52 -7.57 4.94
N ALA A 185 10.77 -7.35 4.49
CA ALA A 185 11.79 -6.57 5.22
C ALA A 185 11.95 -7.04 6.67
N ALA A 186 11.93 -8.35 6.88
CA ALA A 186 11.93 -9.02 8.18
C ALA A 186 13.23 -9.79 8.47
N GLU A 187 14.33 -9.48 7.77
CA GLU A 187 15.62 -10.16 7.88
C GLU A 187 16.30 -9.96 9.25
N HIS A 188 15.87 -8.95 10.00
CA HIS A 188 16.30 -8.73 11.36
C HIS A 188 15.87 -9.85 12.33
N TYR A 189 14.82 -10.61 12.02
CA TYR A 189 14.46 -11.83 12.75
C TYR A 189 15.37 -12.98 12.34
N LYS A 190 16.53 -13.11 12.98
CA LYS A 190 17.55 -14.09 12.59
C LYS A 190 17.10 -15.53 12.73
N ASN A 191 16.40 -15.87 13.82
CA ASN A 191 15.90 -17.22 14.04
C ASN A 191 14.43 -17.37 13.60
N PHE A 192 14.04 -18.61 13.27
CA PHE A 192 12.67 -18.90 12.81
C PHE A 192 11.64 -18.75 13.90
N LYS A 193 11.99 -19.00 15.18
CA LYS A 193 11.07 -18.89 16.31
C LYS A 193 10.52 -17.47 16.45
N ASP A 194 11.39 -16.46 16.37
CA ASP A 194 11.00 -15.06 16.48
C ASP A 194 10.24 -14.59 15.22
N PHE A 195 10.71 -14.98 14.03
CA PHE A 195 9.99 -14.71 12.79
C PHE A 195 8.58 -15.31 12.82
N ARG A 196 8.43 -16.56 13.25
CA ARG A 196 7.13 -17.20 13.41
C ARG A 196 6.25 -16.41 14.38
N ARG A 197 6.75 -16.10 15.58
CA ARG A 197 6.00 -15.45 16.67
C ARG A 197 5.56 -14.03 16.30
N PHE A 198 6.47 -13.22 15.76
CA PHE A 198 6.25 -11.79 15.57
C PHE A 198 5.76 -11.42 14.16
N VAL A 199 5.79 -12.35 13.24
CA VAL A 199 5.35 -12.13 11.85
C VAL A 199 4.21 -13.07 11.49
N LEU A 200 4.46 -14.41 11.45
CA LEU A 200 3.49 -15.35 10.89
C LEU A 200 2.26 -15.54 11.79
N GLU A 201 2.45 -15.67 13.11
CA GLU A 201 1.32 -15.87 14.04
C GLU A 201 0.44 -14.62 14.15
N ILE A 202 1.01 -13.41 14.01
CA ILE A 202 0.22 -12.17 13.95
C ILE A 202 -0.61 -12.16 12.67
N ALA A 203 0.01 -12.42 11.52
CA ALA A 203 -0.68 -12.44 10.25
C ALA A 203 -1.77 -13.52 10.12
N THR A 204 -1.65 -14.61 10.88
CA THR A 204 -2.67 -15.69 10.89
C THR A 204 -3.92 -15.29 11.69
N ARG A 205 -3.79 -14.32 12.61
CA ARG A 205 -4.91 -13.86 13.47
C ARG A 205 -5.70 -12.72 12.85
N GLU A 206 -5.10 -11.97 11.92
CA GLU A 206 -5.71 -10.86 11.21
C GLU A 206 -6.27 -11.27 9.83
#